data_e08c65b85041b2b9117b4e4d779361a2
#
_entry.id   e08c65b85041b2b9117b4e4d779361a2
#
_cell.length_a   1.000
_cell.length_b   1.000
_cell.length_c   1.000
_cell.angle_alpha   90.00
_cell.angle_beta   90.00
_cell.angle_gamma   90.00
#
_symmetry.space_group_name_H-M   'P 1'
#
loop_
_entity.id
_entity.type
_entity.pdbx_description
1 polymer ?
#
loop_
_entity_poly.entity_id
_entity_poly.type
_entity_poly.pdbx_seq_one_letter_code
_entity_poly.pdbx_strand_id
1 'polypeptide(L)' 'MTENEMLQAIYSDMQNMKNDMQNMKSDMKEMKTDMQNMKTDMQNMKSDMKEMKTDMQGMKTDMRGMKTD' A
#
# COMPACT_ATOMS: atom_id res chain seq x y z
N MET A 1 -27.25 -0.76 39.94
CA MET A 1 -27.61 -0.42 38.55
C MET A 1 -28.94 -1.08 38.20
N THR A 2 -29.89 -0.30 37.71
CA THR A 2 -31.20 -0.82 37.32
C THR A 2 -31.09 -1.51 35.94
N GLU A 3 -32.10 -2.30 35.62
CA GLU A 3 -32.19 -2.96 34.32
C GLU A 3 -32.18 -1.93 33.18
N ASN A 4 -32.93 -0.85 33.35
CA ASN A 4 -32.99 0.21 32.35
C ASN A 4 -31.62 0.87 32.12
N GLU A 5 -30.90 1.11 33.21
CA GLU A 5 -29.56 1.68 33.12
C GLU A 5 -28.61 0.74 32.42
N MET A 6 -28.70 -0.56 32.69
CA MET A 6 -27.90 -1.58 32.04
C MET A 6 -28.20 -1.66 30.53
N LEU A 7 -29.50 -1.62 30.20
CA LEU A 7 -29.92 -1.66 28.80
C LEU A 7 -29.43 -0.44 28.02
N GLN A 8 -29.49 0.73 28.65
CA GLN A 8 -29.01 1.97 28.05
C GLN A 8 -27.49 1.90 27.81
N ALA A 9 -26.78 1.36 28.81
CA ALA A 9 -25.32 1.20 28.69
C ALA A 9 -24.96 0.25 27.54
N ILE A 10 -25.67 -0.87 27.43
CA ILE A 10 -25.46 -1.84 26.37
C ILE A 10 -25.77 -1.21 25.02
N TYR A 11 -26.87 -0.51 24.91
CA TYR A 11 -27.26 0.16 23.68
C TYR A 11 -26.19 1.17 23.25
N SER A 12 -25.71 1.96 24.20
CA SER A 12 -24.66 2.94 23.92
C SER A 12 -23.37 2.26 23.45
N ASP A 13 -22.98 1.16 24.10
CA ASP A 13 -21.81 0.40 23.72
C ASP A 13 -21.95 -0.18 22.31
N MET A 14 -23.16 -0.65 21.98
CA MET A 14 -23.44 -1.19 20.65
C MET A 14 -23.31 -0.11 19.58
N GLN A 15 -23.77 1.09 19.86
CA GLN A 15 -23.64 2.22 18.93
C GLN A 15 -22.18 2.58 18.71
N ASN A 16 -21.40 2.60 19.79
CA ASN A 16 -19.97 2.87 19.72
C ASN A 16 -19.25 1.79 18.90
N MET A 17 -19.60 0.53 19.13
CA MET A 17 -19.05 -0.59 18.36
C MET A 17 -19.36 -0.46 16.88
N LYS A 18 -20.60 -0.09 16.57
CA LYS A 18 -21.03 0.11 15.19
C LYS A 18 -20.21 1.20 14.50
N ASN A 19 -19.99 2.30 15.19
CA ASN A 19 -19.19 3.40 14.68
C ASN A 19 -17.74 2.97 14.46
N ASP A 20 -17.17 2.22 15.41
CA ASP A 20 -15.82 1.70 15.33
C ASP A 20 -15.67 0.77 14.12
N MET A 21 -16.68 -0.08 13.89
CA MET A 21 -16.67 -1.00 12.76
C MET A 21 -16.72 -0.26 11.42
N GLN A 22 -17.50 0.81 11.36
CA GLN A 22 -17.57 1.64 10.16
C GLN A 22 -16.24 2.33 9.88
N ASN A 23 -15.57 2.81 10.93
CA ASN A 23 -14.26 3.42 10.81
C ASN A 23 -13.22 2.39 10.35
N MET A 24 -13.28 1.18 10.91
CA MET A 24 -12.40 0.09 10.49
C MET A 24 -12.59 -0.25 9.01
N LYS A 25 -13.84 -0.29 8.57
CA LYS A 25 -14.16 -0.58 7.17
C LYS A 25 -13.59 0.48 6.25
N SER A 26 -13.68 1.74 6.66
CA SER A 26 -13.12 2.86 5.91
C SER A 26 -11.60 2.77 5.85
N ASP A 27 -10.96 2.47 6.98
CA ASP A 27 -9.51 2.31 7.08
C ASP A 27 -9.01 1.17 6.20
N MET A 28 -9.75 0.07 6.18
CA MET A 28 -9.40 -1.09 5.34
C MET A 28 -9.48 -0.74 3.86
N LYS A 29 -10.45 0.08 3.49
CA LYS A 29 -10.62 0.54 2.12
C LYS A 29 -9.45 1.42 1.68
N GLU A 30 -9.01 2.31 2.55
CA GLU A 30 -7.84 3.16 2.31
C GLU A 30 -6.58 2.30 2.18
N MET A 31 -6.44 1.32 3.08
CA MET A 31 -5.30 0.40 3.06
C MET A 31 -5.23 -0.35 1.74
N LYS A 32 -6.36 -0.80 1.23
CA LYS A 32 -6.45 -1.50 -0.05
C LYS A 32 -5.99 -0.60 -1.20
N THR A 33 -6.43 0.66 -1.18
CA THR A 33 -6.01 1.64 -2.19
C THR A 33 -4.51 1.89 -2.12
N ASP A 34 -3.97 2.06 -0.91
CA ASP A 34 -2.54 2.26 -0.69
C ASP A 34 -1.73 1.07 -1.20
N MET A 35 -2.23 -0.14 -0.97
CA MET A 35 -1.57 -1.34 -1.45
C MET A 35 -1.55 -1.42 -2.97
N GLN A 36 -2.62 -1.02 -3.62
CA GLN A 36 -2.68 -0.97 -5.08
C GLN A 36 -1.71 0.05 -5.65
N ASN A 37 -1.61 1.21 -5.02
CA ASN A 37 -0.65 2.24 -5.42
C ASN A 37 0.78 1.75 -5.24
N MET A 38 1.05 1.07 -4.14
CA MET A 38 2.36 0.49 -3.86
C MET A 38 2.73 -0.54 -4.93
N LYS A 39 1.77 -1.36 -5.33
CA LYS A 39 1.97 -2.37 -6.38
C LYS A 39 2.33 -1.71 -7.70
N THR A 40 1.64 -0.63 -8.05
CA THR A 40 1.92 0.13 -9.27
C THR A 40 3.32 0.73 -9.22
N ASP A 41 3.70 1.32 -8.07
CA ASP A 41 5.02 1.90 -7.87
C ASP A 41 6.11 0.83 -8.02
N MET A 42 5.87 -0.36 -7.49
CA MET A 42 6.81 -1.47 -7.60
C MET A 42 6.99 -1.93 -9.05
N GLN A 43 5.91 -1.95 -9.82
CA GLN A 43 5.96 -2.29 -11.25
C GLN A 43 6.76 -1.26 -12.04
N ASN A 44 6.57 0.03 -11.72
CA ASN A 44 7.32 1.11 -12.35
C ASN A 44 8.80 1.01 -11.99
N MET A 45 9.09 0.72 -10.74
CA MET A 45 10.47 0.54 -10.28
C MET A 45 11.15 -0.62 -11.01
N LYS A 46 10.43 -1.72 -11.19
CA LYS A 46 10.93 -2.90 -11.90
C LYS A 46 11.26 -2.56 -13.36
N SER A 47 10.38 -1.77 -13.99
CA SER A 47 10.58 -1.31 -15.36
C SER A 47 11.81 -0.41 -15.47
N ASP A 48 11.97 0.52 -14.53
CA ASP A 48 13.12 1.42 -14.48
C ASP A 48 14.42 0.66 -14.28
N MET A 49 14.40 -0.36 -13.42
CA MET A 49 15.58 -1.21 -13.19
C MET A 49 15.97 -1.96 -14.45
N LYS A 50 14.99 -2.40 -15.22
CA LYS A 50 15.22 -3.11 -16.46
C LYS A 50 15.88 -2.19 -17.50
N GLU A 51 15.41 -0.95 -17.60
CA GLU A 51 16.01 0.06 -18.48
C GLU A 51 17.44 0.36 -18.04
N MET A 52 17.65 0.51 -16.74
CA MET A 52 18.97 0.77 -16.19
C MET A 52 19.94 -0.34 -16.54
N LYS A 53 19.50 -1.60 -16.44
CA LYS A 53 20.30 -2.76 -16.79
C LYS A 53 20.68 -2.74 -18.27
N THR A 54 19.73 -2.38 -19.13
CA THR A 54 19.98 -2.27 -20.59
C THR A 54 21.00 -1.17 -20.87
N ASP A 55 20.85 -0.02 -20.21
CA ASP A 55 21.77 1.11 -20.36
C ASP A 55 23.18 0.73 -19.90
N MET A 56 23.29 -0.01 -18.81
CA MET A 56 24.57 -0.47 -18.30
C MET A 56 25.25 -1.45 -19.26
N GLN A 57 24.47 -2.31 -19.89
CA GLN A 57 24.99 -3.23 -20.89
C GLN A 57 25.48 -2.48 -22.13
N GLY A 58 24.77 -1.42 -22.53
CA GLY A 58 25.18 -0.55 -23.60
C GLY A 58 26.51 0.14 -23.31
N MET A 59 26.63 0.69 -22.10
CA MET A 59 27.85 1.33 -21.63
C MET A 59 29.03 0.33 -21.64
N LYS A 60 28.80 -0.88 -21.20
CA LYS A 60 29.81 -1.93 -21.14
C LYS A 60 30.29 -2.27 -22.54
N THR A 61 29.39 -2.35 -23.50
CA THR A 61 29.73 -2.61 -24.92
C THR A 61 30.56 -1.45 -25.49
N ASP A 62 30.15 -0.22 -25.23
CA ASP A 62 30.85 0.97 -25.66
C ASP A 62 32.27 1.02 -25.10
N MET A 63 32.42 0.67 -23.84
CA MET A 63 33.72 0.64 -23.16
C MET A 63 34.64 -0.41 -23.80
N ARG A 64 34.09 -1.56 -24.18
CA ARG A 64 34.86 -2.60 -24.88
C ARG A 64 35.33 -2.13 -26.25
N GLY A 65 34.46 -1.40 -26.96
CA GLY A 65 34.82 -0.81 -28.26
C GLY A 65 35.98 0.17 -28.11
N MET A 66 35.93 1.01 -27.10
CA MET A 66 37.00 1.96 -26.80
C MET A 66 38.31 1.25 -26.45
N LYS A 67 38.17 0.15 -25.70
CA LYS A 67 39.35 -0.62 -25.26
C LYS A 67 40.05 -1.36 -26.39
N THR A 68 39.30 -1.73 -27.42
CA THR A 68 39.83 -2.48 -28.58
C THR A 68 40.57 -1.58 -29.56
N ASP A 69 40.26 -0.31 -29.55
CA ASP A 69 40.91 0.68 -30.38
C ASP A 69 42.20 1.17 -29.72
#